data_87c51b5b409e57d7ff8a737c51e918b3
#
_entry.id   87c51b5b409e57d7ff8a737c51e918b3
#
_cell.length_a   1.000
_cell.length_b   1.000
_cell.length_c   1.000
_cell.angle_alpha   90.00
_cell.angle_beta   90.00
_cell.angle_gamma   90.00
#
_symmetry.space_group_name_H-M   'P 1'
#
loop_
_entity.id
_entity.type
_entity.pdbx_description
1 polymer ?
#
loop_
_entity_poly.entity_id
_entity_poly.type
_entity_poly.pdbx_seq_one_letter_code
_entity_poly.pdbx_strand_id
1 'polypeptide(L)'
;MADRYPLIVDSSNQNIKELPDGDSLLLGDSEKLRLGDGQDLNLYHDGTNSYLENSTGILKIATETSGIAVTIGHTTSETTVADNLTITGNSTTTGVATASTSANITQSALTSSSNAVAWDAAAAANAYHLTTENTTFSAPSNAVEGAIISVEIAHGGTPYTVAWNTVFEFAASTAPTVTATANKTDIFAFRYNGSVWQEIGRVQNMAQT
;
A
#
# COMPACT_ATOMS: atom_id res chain seq x y z
N MET A 1 31.90 0.74 25.67
CA MET A 1 31.59 1.35 26.97
C MET A 1 30.88 0.26 27.76
N ALA A 2 31.20 0.03 29.01
CA ALA A 2 30.53 -1.01 29.80
C ALA A 2 29.13 -0.52 30.17
N ASP A 3 28.12 -1.41 30.06
CA ASP A 3 26.78 -1.13 30.51
C ASP A 3 26.77 -0.90 32.03
N ARG A 4 25.92 0.00 32.50
CA ARG A 4 25.80 0.34 33.90
C ARG A 4 24.34 0.24 34.31
N TYR A 5 24.08 -0.42 35.42
CA TYR A 5 22.76 -0.54 36.01
C TYR A 5 22.34 0.74 36.72
N PRO A 6 21.05 1.09 36.76
CA PRO A 6 20.55 2.19 37.58
C PRO A 6 20.90 1.98 39.05
N LEU A 7 21.31 3.06 39.72
CA LEU A 7 21.59 3.03 41.16
C LEU A 7 20.31 3.34 41.93
N ILE A 8 20.05 2.59 42.99
CA ILE A 8 18.95 2.80 43.91
C ILE A 8 19.49 3.04 45.32
N VAL A 9 18.70 3.75 46.14
CA VAL A 9 19.01 3.93 47.54
C VAL A 9 18.34 2.80 48.36
N ASP A 10 19.12 1.94 48.97
CA ASP A 10 18.66 0.95 49.90
C ASP A 10 18.59 1.60 51.31
N SER A 11 17.43 2.14 51.65
CA SER A 11 17.22 2.84 52.92
C SER A 11 17.33 1.92 54.14
N SER A 12 17.12 0.61 53.96
CA SER A 12 17.20 -0.37 55.05
C SER A 12 18.63 -0.63 55.50
N ASN A 13 19.57 -0.60 54.51
CA ASN A 13 20.98 -0.83 54.75
C ASN A 13 21.84 0.44 54.64
N GLN A 14 21.22 1.59 54.43
CA GLN A 14 21.86 2.91 54.29
C GLN A 14 22.98 2.95 53.21
N ASN A 15 22.77 2.26 52.12
CA ASN A 15 23.75 2.25 51.01
C ASN A 15 23.09 2.50 49.64
N ILE A 16 23.92 2.76 48.66
CA ILE A 16 23.52 2.86 47.26
C ILE A 16 23.98 1.58 46.58
N LYS A 17 23.07 0.91 45.89
CA LYS A 17 23.34 -0.32 45.14
C LYS A 17 22.75 -0.27 43.73
N GLU A 18 23.19 -1.16 42.88
CA GLU A 18 22.55 -1.37 41.59
C GLU A 18 21.18 -2.00 41.79
N LEU A 19 20.25 -1.74 40.85
CA LEU A 19 18.94 -2.41 40.83
C LEU A 19 19.15 -3.90 40.66
N PRO A 20 18.69 -4.76 41.62
CA PRO A 20 18.89 -6.20 41.54
C PRO A 20 18.17 -6.82 40.34
N ASP A 21 18.67 -7.97 39.89
CA ASP A 21 18.00 -8.77 38.87
C ASP A 21 16.58 -9.17 39.35
N GLY A 22 15.60 -8.96 38.48
CA GLY A 22 14.20 -9.25 38.79
C GLY A 22 13.41 -8.11 39.44
N ASP A 23 14.10 -7.06 39.88
CA ASP A 23 13.45 -5.84 40.38
C ASP A 23 13.04 -4.91 39.24
N SER A 24 12.12 -4.00 39.52
CA SER A 24 11.59 -3.02 38.56
C SER A 24 11.91 -1.59 39.00
N LEU A 25 12.21 -0.71 38.05
CA LEU A 25 12.17 0.72 38.29
C LEU A 25 10.72 1.19 38.19
N LEU A 26 10.13 1.54 39.33
CA LEU A 26 8.77 2.08 39.40
C LEU A 26 8.83 3.60 39.34
N LEU A 27 8.15 4.17 38.37
CA LEU A 27 7.84 5.59 38.25
C LEU A 27 6.35 5.78 38.60
N GLY A 28 6.04 6.75 39.42
CA GLY A 28 4.65 7.10 39.78
C GLY A 28 3.93 7.79 38.61
N ASP A 29 2.63 8.01 38.81
CA ASP A 29 1.81 8.73 37.83
C ASP A 29 2.40 10.14 37.59
N SER A 30 2.47 10.52 36.32
CA SER A 30 3.05 11.78 35.83
C SER A 30 4.58 11.91 35.99
N GLU A 31 5.26 10.93 36.60
CA GLU A 31 6.73 10.84 36.51
C GLU A 31 7.16 10.34 35.14
N LYS A 32 8.28 10.86 34.61
CA LYS A 32 8.68 10.62 33.23
C LYS A 32 10.10 10.07 33.12
N LEU A 33 10.28 9.06 32.27
CA LEU A 33 11.60 8.78 31.71
C LEU A 33 11.81 9.74 30.53
N ARG A 34 12.80 10.62 30.62
CA ARG A 34 13.12 11.61 29.59
C ARG A 34 14.47 11.33 28.97
N LEU A 35 14.55 11.42 27.65
CA LEU A 35 15.75 11.17 26.88
C LEU A 35 16.05 12.38 25.98
N GLY A 36 17.37 12.66 25.78
CA GLY A 36 17.88 13.82 25.06
C GLY A 36 18.05 15.05 25.97
N ASP A 37 18.99 15.93 25.60
CA ASP A 37 19.27 17.16 26.36
C ASP A 37 18.08 18.13 26.36
N GLY A 38 17.30 18.13 25.25
CA GLY A 38 16.02 18.86 25.12
C GLY A 38 14.82 18.17 25.75
N GLN A 39 15.01 16.97 26.32
CA GLN A 39 13.93 16.15 26.90
C GLN A 39 12.81 15.85 25.88
N ASP A 40 13.18 15.61 24.64
CA ASP A 40 12.28 15.52 23.50
C ASP A 40 11.48 14.21 23.46
N LEU A 41 12.06 13.12 23.99
CA LEU A 41 11.38 11.82 24.08
C LEU A 41 11.02 11.53 25.53
N ASN A 42 9.72 11.34 25.79
CA ASN A 42 9.18 11.05 27.10
C ASN A 42 8.39 9.73 27.08
N LEU A 43 8.58 8.90 28.10
CA LEU A 43 7.76 7.73 28.38
C LEU A 43 7.17 7.89 29.79
N TYR A 44 5.84 7.85 29.92
CA TYR A 44 5.16 8.04 31.20
C TYR A 44 3.72 7.53 31.19
N HIS A 45 3.11 7.47 32.40
CA HIS A 45 1.69 7.24 32.64
C HIS A 45 1.12 8.42 33.41
N ASP A 46 -0.08 8.91 33.07
CA ASP A 46 -0.69 10.08 33.74
C ASP A 46 -1.76 9.73 34.76
N GLY A 47 -1.89 8.45 35.12
CA GLY A 47 -2.97 7.91 35.95
C GLY A 47 -4.14 7.36 35.14
N THR A 48 -4.19 7.59 33.84
CA THR A 48 -5.24 7.11 32.93
C THR A 48 -4.65 6.49 31.67
N ASN A 49 -3.68 7.16 31.03
CA ASN A 49 -3.10 6.76 29.74
C ASN A 49 -1.59 6.64 29.82
N SER A 50 -1.02 5.77 28.98
CA SER A 50 0.42 5.64 28.78
C SER A 50 0.84 6.36 27.50
N TYR A 51 1.96 7.07 27.55
CA TYR A 51 2.46 7.90 26.48
C TYR A 51 3.90 7.53 26.09
N LEU A 52 4.15 7.46 24.79
CA LEU A 52 5.47 7.61 24.17
C LEU A 52 5.41 8.89 23.35
N GLU A 53 5.87 9.99 23.92
CA GLU A 53 5.74 11.33 23.36
C GLU A 53 7.08 11.79 22.79
N ASN A 54 7.09 12.25 21.53
CA ASN A 54 8.26 12.83 20.86
C ASN A 54 7.92 14.25 20.41
N SER A 55 8.63 15.25 20.95
CA SER A 55 8.34 16.67 20.72
C SER A 55 9.14 17.29 19.58
N THR A 56 10.23 16.66 19.14
CA THR A 56 11.05 17.14 18.01
C THR A 56 11.55 15.99 17.15
N GLY A 57 11.70 16.23 15.84
CA GLY A 57 12.22 15.26 14.90
C GLY A 57 11.30 14.07 14.65
N ILE A 58 11.85 12.96 14.21
CA ILE A 58 11.11 11.74 13.84
C ILE A 58 11.28 10.68 14.93
N LEU A 59 10.18 10.13 15.44
CA LEU A 59 10.21 8.91 16.24
C LEU A 59 10.34 7.70 15.29
N LYS A 60 11.49 7.01 15.37
CA LYS A 60 11.73 5.79 14.61
C LYS A 60 11.48 4.57 15.48
N ILE A 61 10.43 3.80 15.18
CA ILE A 61 10.20 2.47 15.72
C ILE A 61 10.70 1.50 14.66
N ALA A 62 11.96 1.08 14.77
CA ALA A 62 12.64 0.32 13.74
C ALA A 62 13.38 -0.89 14.33
N THR A 63 13.51 -1.91 13.52
CA THR A 63 14.33 -3.08 13.83
C THR A 63 15.66 -2.96 13.07
N GLU A 64 16.76 -3.22 13.73
CA GLU A 64 18.09 -3.16 13.11
C GLU A 64 18.32 -4.33 12.14
N THR A 65 17.72 -5.48 12.45
CA THR A 65 17.84 -6.70 11.66
C THR A 65 16.57 -6.93 10.84
N SER A 66 16.73 -7.28 9.56
CA SER A 66 15.59 -7.61 8.68
C SER A 66 14.87 -8.88 9.15
N GLY A 67 13.56 -8.97 8.90
CA GLY A 67 12.74 -10.13 9.27
C GLY A 67 12.19 -10.09 10.71
N ILE A 68 12.47 -9.05 11.50
CA ILE A 68 11.88 -8.84 12.82
C ILE A 68 10.61 -8.01 12.67
N ALA A 69 9.48 -8.56 13.13
CA ALA A 69 8.19 -7.88 13.06
C ALA A 69 8.01 -6.85 14.18
N VAL A 70 7.32 -5.76 13.87
CA VAL A 70 6.76 -4.84 14.85
C VAL A 70 5.26 -5.11 14.95
N THR A 71 4.77 -5.49 16.13
CA THR A 71 3.35 -5.71 16.39
C THR A 71 2.77 -4.53 17.15
N ILE A 72 1.72 -3.92 16.61
CA ILE A 72 1.01 -2.79 17.23
C ILE A 72 -0.44 -3.20 17.44
N GLY A 73 -0.90 -3.14 18.69
CA GLY A 73 -2.25 -3.50 19.10
C GLY A 73 -2.39 -4.97 19.54
N HIS A 74 -3.60 -5.33 19.92
CA HIS A 74 -4.01 -6.66 20.35
C HIS A 74 -5.19 -7.11 19.49
N THR A 75 -5.57 -8.39 19.50
CA THR A 75 -6.64 -8.97 18.64
C THR A 75 -8.01 -8.29 18.80
N THR A 76 -8.23 -7.57 19.90
CA THR A 76 -9.48 -6.84 20.20
C THR A 76 -9.27 -5.32 20.29
N SER A 77 -8.07 -4.83 19.99
CA SER A 77 -7.73 -3.40 20.07
C SER A 77 -7.79 -2.75 18.71
N GLU A 78 -8.18 -1.48 18.70
CA GLU A 78 -8.14 -0.62 17.52
C GLU A 78 -6.80 0.12 17.47
N THR A 79 -6.24 0.25 16.27
CA THR A 79 -5.08 1.11 16.01
C THR A 79 -5.51 2.27 15.12
N THR A 80 -5.46 3.48 15.67
CA THR A 80 -5.82 4.70 14.93
C THR A 80 -4.56 5.40 14.42
N VAL A 81 -4.51 5.69 13.10
CA VAL A 81 -3.54 6.59 12.50
C VAL A 81 -4.26 7.91 12.23
N ALA A 82 -3.91 8.96 12.98
CA ALA A 82 -4.65 10.22 13.00
C ALA A 82 -4.48 11.08 11.73
N ASP A 83 -3.48 10.80 10.92
CA ASP A 83 -3.19 11.50 9.66
C ASP A 83 -2.94 10.47 8.55
N ASN A 84 -1.97 10.65 7.70
CA ASN A 84 -1.69 9.77 6.57
C ASN A 84 -0.91 8.51 6.97
N LEU A 85 -1.32 7.36 6.44
CA LEU A 85 -0.56 6.12 6.50
C LEU A 85 0.07 5.85 5.13
N THR A 86 1.42 5.84 5.06
CA THR A 86 2.17 5.46 3.86
C THR A 86 2.74 4.06 4.01
N ILE A 87 2.38 3.15 3.12
CA ILE A 87 2.92 1.79 3.04
C ILE A 87 3.72 1.68 1.75
N THR A 88 5.04 1.50 1.85
CA THR A 88 5.93 1.36 0.67
C THR A 88 6.00 -0.07 0.14
N GLY A 89 5.54 -1.04 0.89
CA GLY A 89 5.43 -2.45 0.51
C GLY A 89 3.98 -2.88 0.29
N ASN A 90 3.75 -4.19 0.29
CA ASN A 90 2.42 -4.74 0.19
C ASN A 90 1.66 -4.58 1.50
N SER A 91 0.35 -4.31 1.41
CA SER A 91 -0.58 -4.37 2.53
C SER A 91 -1.48 -5.58 2.39
N THR A 92 -1.62 -6.35 3.47
CA THR A 92 -2.57 -7.47 3.54
C THR A 92 -3.63 -7.17 4.58
N THR A 93 -4.90 -7.19 4.18
CA THR A 93 -6.04 -7.05 5.06
C THR A 93 -6.78 -8.38 5.13
N THR A 94 -6.87 -9.00 6.31
CA THR A 94 -7.61 -10.27 6.51
C THR A 94 -9.10 -10.06 6.76
N GLY A 95 -9.52 -8.82 7.02
CA GLY A 95 -10.91 -8.41 7.19
C GLY A 95 -11.40 -7.57 6.00
N VAL A 96 -12.42 -6.77 6.24
CA VAL A 96 -12.95 -5.83 5.25
C VAL A 96 -12.13 -4.55 5.27
N ALA A 97 -11.64 -4.11 4.10
CA ALA A 97 -11.09 -2.78 3.91
C ALA A 97 -12.20 -1.83 3.47
N THR A 98 -12.48 -0.79 4.25
CA THR A 98 -13.51 0.21 3.96
C THR A 98 -12.87 1.57 3.71
N ALA A 99 -13.17 2.17 2.56
CA ALA A 99 -12.90 3.58 2.30
C ALA A 99 -14.23 4.36 2.42
N SER A 100 -14.32 5.28 3.37
CA SER A 100 -15.57 6.02 3.64
C SER A 100 -15.84 7.15 2.64
N THR A 101 -14.85 7.56 1.86
CA THR A 101 -15.01 8.61 0.84
C THR A 101 -14.65 8.09 -0.55
N SER A 102 -13.38 7.79 -0.81
CA SER A 102 -12.93 7.28 -2.11
C SER A 102 -11.74 6.34 -1.94
N ALA A 103 -11.66 5.35 -2.82
CA ALA A 103 -10.45 4.57 -3.05
C ALA A 103 -10.10 4.71 -4.52
N ASN A 104 -8.90 5.22 -4.84
CA ASN A 104 -8.50 5.35 -6.22
C ASN A 104 -7.23 4.54 -6.52
N ILE A 105 -7.20 3.97 -7.72
CA ILE A 105 -6.01 3.37 -8.30
C ILE A 105 -5.55 4.32 -9.39
N THR A 106 -4.34 4.86 -9.23
CA THR A 106 -3.77 5.80 -10.21
C THR A 106 -3.74 5.19 -11.60
N GLN A 107 -4.19 5.94 -12.60
CA GLN A 107 -4.15 5.51 -13.98
C GLN A 107 -2.71 5.57 -14.52
N SER A 108 -2.24 4.47 -15.11
CA SER A 108 -0.88 4.30 -15.63
C SER A 108 -0.90 4.20 -17.15
N ALA A 109 0.05 4.89 -17.80
CA ALA A 109 0.19 4.83 -19.25
C ALA A 109 0.75 3.50 -19.73
N LEU A 110 0.12 2.88 -20.73
CA LEU A 110 0.66 1.78 -21.51
C LEU A 110 1.06 2.30 -22.89
N THR A 111 2.31 2.07 -23.28
CA THR A 111 2.80 2.43 -24.62
C THR A 111 2.93 1.20 -25.49
N SER A 112 2.62 1.34 -26.78
CA SER A 112 2.92 0.29 -27.75
C SER A 112 4.36 0.39 -28.26
N SER A 113 4.91 -0.76 -28.61
CA SER A 113 6.19 -0.88 -29.31
C SER A 113 6.15 -2.11 -30.20
N SER A 114 6.53 -1.94 -31.47
CA SER A 114 6.53 -3.04 -32.44
C SER A 114 5.16 -3.73 -32.54
N ASN A 115 4.10 -2.97 -32.61
CA ASN A 115 2.71 -3.42 -32.69
C ASN A 115 2.20 -4.23 -31.47
N ALA A 116 2.85 -4.09 -30.31
CA ALA A 116 2.45 -4.77 -29.08
C ALA A 116 2.33 -3.79 -27.91
N VAL A 117 1.34 -4.00 -27.06
CA VAL A 117 1.22 -3.35 -25.74
C VAL A 117 1.54 -4.37 -24.67
N ALA A 118 2.65 -4.16 -23.95
CA ALA A 118 2.95 -4.91 -22.74
C ALA A 118 2.14 -4.34 -21.58
N TRP A 119 1.55 -5.22 -20.76
CA TRP A 119 0.76 -4.83 -19.60
C TRP A 119 1.22 -5.58 -18.35
N ASP A 120 1.75 -4.89 -17.38
CA ASP A 120 2.04 -5.43 -16.07
C ASP A 120 0.82 -5.20 -15.16
N ALA A 121 0.08 -6.26 -14.84
CA ALA A 121 -1.14 -6.19 -14.06
C ALA A 121 -0.91 -5.71 -12.62
N ALA A 122 0.28 -5.95 -12.06
CA ALA A 122 0.63 -5.49 -10.72
C ALA A 122 1.00 -4.00 -10.67
N ALA A 123 1.54 -3.45 -11.77
CA ALA A 123 1.96 -2.06 -11.84
C ALA A 123 0.90 -1.11 -12.42
N ALA A 124 -0.03 -1.63 -13.23
CA ALA A 124 -1.01 -0.83 -13.97
C ALA A 124 -2.41 -1.47 -13.93
N ALA A 125 -2.97 -1.67 -12.73
CA ALA A 125 -4.33 -2.21 -12.60
C ALA A 125 -5.39 -1.28 -13.20
N ASN A 126 -5.17 0.03 -13.19
CA ASN A 126 -5.95 1.02 -13.91
C ASN A 126 -5.05 1.66 -14.96
N ALA A 127 -5.28 1.39 -16.24
CA ALA A 127 -4.40 1.76 -17.32
C ALA A 127 -5.07 2.64 -18.37
N TYR A 128 -4.27 3.37 -19.14
CA TYR A 128 -4.71 3.96 -20.40
C TYR A 128 -3.68 3.72 -21.51
N HIS A 129 -4.16 3.64 -22.72
CA HIS A 129 -3.37 3.51 -23.94
C HIS A 129 -3.85 4.49 -25.01
N LEU A 130 -3.00 5.47 -25.36
CA LEU A 130 -3.22 6.28 -26.55
C LEU A 130 -2.62 5.54 -27.75
N THR A 131 -3.45 5.18 -28.72
CA THR A 131 -3.00 4.44 -29.89
C THR A 131 -2.12 5.30 -30.80
N THR A 132 -0.95 4.77 -31.16
CA THR A 132 0.02 5.41 -32.08
C THR A 132 0.36 4.53 -33.28
N GLU A 133 -0.06 3.26 -33.24
CA GLU A 133 0.12 2.24 -34.27
C GLU A 133 -0.98 1.18 -34.15
N ASN A 134 -1.16 0.34 -35.17
CA ASN A 134 -1.95 -0.87 -35.03
C ASN A 134 -1.29 -1.78 -34.01
N THR A 135 -2.05 -2.28 -33.03
CA THR A 135 -1.42 -2.94 -31.89
C THR A 135 -2.22 -4.13 -31.38
N THR A 136 -1.56 -4.99 -30.62
CA THR A 136 -2.17 -6.12 -29.90
C THR A 136 -1.80 -6.01 -28.43
N PHE A 137 -2.78 -6.04 -27.54
CA PHE A 137 -2.54 -6.20 -26.12
C PHE A 137 -1.98 -7.60 -25.86
N SER A 138 -0.75 -7.65 -25.32
CA SER A 138 -0.08 -8.89 -24.93
C SER A 138 -0.74 -9.52 -23.71
N ALA A 139 -0.40 -10.77 -23.40
CA ALA A 139 -0.80 -11.39 -22.13
C ALA A 139 -0.25 -10.56 -20.96
N PRO A 140 -1.11 -10.09 -20.02
CA PRO A 140 -0.61 -9.34 -18.88
C PRO A 140 0.31 -10.19 -17.99
N SER A 141 1.45 -9.60 -17.61
CA SER A 141 2.39 -10.19 -16.65
C SER A 141 1.96 -9.94 -15.20
N ASN A 142 2.58 -10.65 -14.26
CA ASN A 142 2.37 -10.49 -12.81
C ASN A 142 0.88 -10.59 -12.37
N ALA A 143 0.11 -11.42 -13.08
CA ALA A 143 -1.29 -11.66 -12.79
C ALA A 143 -1.44 -12.48 -11.49
N VAL A 144 -2.35 -12.06 -10.61
CA VAL A 144 -2.73 -12.78 -9.40
C VAL A 144 -4.21 -13.13 -9.49
N GLU A 145 -4.60 -14.35 -9.14
CA GLU A 145 -6.00 -14.78 -9.17
C GLU A 145 -6.90 -13.83 -8.36
N GLY A 146 -8.02 -13.45 -8.94
CA GLY A 146 -8.94 -12.47 -8.38
C GLY A 146 -8.59 -11.00 -8.73
N ALA A 147 -7.45 -10.72 -9.33
CA ALA A 147 -7.09 -9.36 -9.75
C ALA A 147 -8.10 -8.80 -10.76
N ILE A 148 -8.38 -7.52 -10.64
CA ILE A 148 -9.20 -6.74 -11.57
C ILE A 148 -8.31 -5.69 -12.20
N ILE A 149 -8.33 -5.60 -13.54
CA ILE A 149 -7.65 -4.58 -14.31
C ILE A 149 -8.62 -3.88 -15.25
N SER A 150 -8.33 -2.63 -15.58
CA SER A 150 -9.08 -1.85 -16.56
C SER A 150 -8.15 -1.06 -17.46
N VAL A 151 -8.57 -0.86 -18.70
CA VAL A 151 -7.83 -0.03 -19.64
C VAL A 151 -8.78 0.89 -20.39
N GLU A 152 -8.39 2.16 -20.46
CA GLU A 152 -8.92 3.14 -21.40
C GLU A 152 -8.09 3.10 -22.68
N ILE A 153 -8.73 2.89 -23.82
CA ILE A 153 -8.09 2.91 -25.15
C ILE A 153 -8.60 4.16 -25.87
N ALA A 154 -7.69 5.11 -26.09
CA ALA A 154 -7.98 6.39 -26.74
C ALA A 154 -7.36 6.45 -28.12
N HIS A 155 -8.08 7.02 -29.07
CA HIS A 155 -7.58 7.33 -30.43
C HIS A 155 -7.40 8.82 -30.58
N GLY A 156 -6.23 9.24 -31.07
CA GLY A 156 -5.98 10.61 -31.48
C GLY A 156 -6.63 10.94 -32.84
N GLY A 157 -6.09 11.93 -33.55
CA GLY A 157 -6.57 12.30 -34.89
C GLY A 157 -6.43 11.20 -35.97
N THR A 158 -5.55 10.23 -35.74
CA THR A 158 -5.40 9.03 -36.60
C THR A 158 -5.82 7.80 -35.81
N PRO A 159 -6.88 7.10 -36.20
CA PRO A 159 -7.31 5.88 -35.54
C PRO A 159 -6.48 4.68 -36.00
N TYR A 160 -6.25 3.74 -35.06
CA TYR A 160 -5.51 2.50 -35.32
C TYR A 160 -6.36 1.30 -34.85
N THR A 161 -6.07 0.13 -35.39
CA THR A 161 -6.72 -1.11 -34.94
C THR A 161 -6.06 -1.65 -33.69
N VAL A 162 -6.89 -2.19 -32.80
CA VAL A 162 -6.43 -2.83 -31.57
C VAL A 162 -6.97 -4.25 -31.53
N ALA A 163 -6.09 -5.20 -31.24
CA ALA A 163 -6.40 -6.62 -31.07
C ALA A 163 -6.03 -7.08 -29.66
N TRP A 164 -6.49 -8.28 -29.30
CA TRP A 164 -6.33 -8.87 -27.99
C TRP A 164 -5.59 -10.21 -28.08
N ASN A 165 -4.70 -10.47 -27.13
CA ASN A 165 -4.13 -11.79 -26.94
C ASN A 165 -5.22 -12.81 -26.55
N THR A 166 -5.01 -14.08 -26.86
CA THR A 166 -5.97 -15.16 -26.59
C THR A 166 -6.22 -15.43 -25.10
N VAL A 167 -5.41 -14.86 -24.20
CA VAL A 167 -5.66 -14.95 -22.75
C VAL A 167 -6.84 -14.07 -22.29
N PHE A 168 -7.31 -13.15 -23.15
CA PHE A 168 -8.51 -12.38 -22.87
C PHE A 168 -9.74 -13.13 -23.39
N GLU A 169 -10.64 -13.47 -22.46
CA GLU A 169 -11.92 -14.12 -22.77
C GLU A 169 -13.05 -13.10 -22.87
N PHE A 170 -13.81 -13.20 -23.95
CA PHE A 170 -14.95 -12.34 -24.23
C PHE A 170 -16.24 -13.16 -24.39
N ALA A 171 -17.37 -12.48 -24.28
CA ALA A 171 -18.67 -13.11 -24.49
C ALA A 171 -18.75 -13.81 -25.86
N ALA A 172 -19.34 -15.01 -25.89
CA ALA A 172 -19.46 -15.87 -27.07
C ALA A 172 -18.11 -16.17 -27.77
N SER A 173 -17.00 -16.18 -26.99
CA SER A 173 -15.64 -16.41 -27.50
C SER A 173 -15.23 -15.46 -28.65
N THR A 174 -15.82 -14.28 -28.70
CA THR A 174 -15.60 -13.30 -29.78
C THR A 174 -15.04 -11.99 -29.21
N ALA A 175 -13.79 -11.68 -29.54
CA ALA A 175 -13.20 -10.41 -29.13
C ALA A 175 -13.95 -9.24 -29.78
N PRO A 176 -14.26 -8.18 -29.02
CA PRO A 176 -14.92 -7.03 -29.57
C PRO A 176 -13.99 -6.26 -30.50
N THR A 177 -14.55 -5.66 -31.54
CA THR A 177 -13.83 -4.67 -32.33
C THR A 177 -13.70 -3.39 -31.53
N VAL A 178 -12.48 -2.98 -31.22
CA VAL A 178 -12.22 -1.68 -30.58
C VAL A 178 -12.55 -0.56 -31.58
N THR A 179 -13.16 0.51 -31.09
CA THR A 179 -13.61 1.63 -31.93
C THR A 179 -12.43 2.32 -32.58
N ALA A 180 -12.19 2.05 -33.87
CA ALA A 180 -11.11 2.68 -34.65
C ALA A 180 -11.62 3.96 -35.33
N THR A 181 -11.99 4.96 -34.52
CA THR A 181 -12.46 6.27 -34.98
C THR A 181 -11.71 7.38 -34.26
N ALA A 182 -11.29 8.41 -34.99
CA ALA A 182 -10.56 9.54 -34.43
C ALA A 182 -11.32 10.19 -33.26
N ASN A 183 -10.59 10.54 -32.20
CA ASN A 183 -11.09 11.20 -31.00
C ASN A 183 -12.22 10.42 -30.30
N LYS A 184 -12.10 9.11 -30.30
CA LYS A 184 -12.99 8.21 -29.57
C LYS A 184 -12.21 7.38 -28.56
N THR A 185 -12.92 6.96 -27.52
CA THR A 185 -12.37 6.20 -26.40
C THR A 185 -13.24 4.99 -26.09
N ASP A 186 -12.58 3.87 -25.83
CA ASP A 186 -13.21 2.65 -25.34
C ASP A 186 -12.63 2.33 -23.94
N ILE A 187 -13.43 1.77 -23.04
CA ILE A 187 -12.97 1.25 -21.76
C ILE A 187 -13.31 -0.23 -21.68
N PHE A 188 -12.36 -1.04 -21.22
CA PHE A 188 -12.51 -2.46 -20.94
C PHE A 188 -12.08 -2.77 -19.53
N ALA A 189 -12.77 -3.71 -18.89
CA ALA A 189 -12.42 -4.20 -17.58
C ALA A 189 -12.42 -5.74 -17.56
N PHE A 190 -11.43 -6.33 -16.88
CA PHE A 190 -11.19 -7.76 -16.82
C PHE A 190 -10.92 -8.22 -15.40
N ARG A 191 -11.26 -9.49 -15.12
CA ARG A 191 -10.91 -10.23 -13.91
C ARG A 191 -10.06 -11.43 -14.26
N TYR A 192 -8.97 -11.66 -13.54
CA TYR A 192 -8.15 -12.86 -13.71
C TYR A 192 -8.69 -14.03 -12.87
N ASN A 193 -8.89 -15.20 -13.49
CA ASN A 193 -9.41 -16.38 -12.80
C ASN A 193 -8.34 -17.43 -12.46
N GLY A 194 -7.04 -17.03 -12.53
CA GLY A 194 -5.90 -17.93 -12.35
C GLY A 194 -5.33 -18.48 -13.66
N SER A 195 -6.05 -18.36 -14.80
CA SER A 195 -5.62 -18.83 -16.11
C SER A 195 -5.82 -17.82 -17.23
N VAL A 196 -6.94 -17.13 -17.24
CA VAL A 196 -7.34 -16.19 -18.31
C VAL A 196 -7.95 -14.92 -17.72
N TRP A 197 -7.97 -13.86 -18.52
CA TRP A 197 -8.58 -12.57 -18.20
C TRP A 197 -10.01 -12.52 -18.77
N GLN A 198 -10.98 -12.62 -17.90
CA GLN A 198 -12.40 -12.60 -18.26
C GLN A 198 -12.93 -11.18 -18.31
N GLU A 199 -13.51 -10.77 -19.41
CA GLU A 199 -14.17 -9.47 -19.53
C GLU A 199 -15.34 -9.40 -18.53
N ILE A 200 -15.34 -8.33 -17.70
CA ILE A 200 -16.43 -8.04 -16.76
C ILE A 200 -17.24 -6.81 -17.16
N GLY A 201 -16.75 -6.04 -18.12
CA GLY A 201 -17.48 -4.91 -18.68
C GLY A 201 -16.70 -4.12 -19.70
N ARG A 202 -17.43 -3.39 -20.55
CA ARG A 202 -16.88 -2.43 -21.51
C ARG A 202 -17.87 -1.32 -21.80
N VAL A 203 -17.33 -0.17 -22.18
CA VAL A 203 -18.07 0.93 -22.82
C VAL A 203 -17.25 1.37 -24.02
N GLN A 204 -17.90 1.48 -25.18
CA GLN A 204 -17.22 1.79 -26.44
C GLN A 204 -17.78 3.06 -27.10
N ASN A 205 -16.98 3.65 -27.98
CA ASN A 205 -17.34 4.78 -28.81
C ASN A 205 -17.71 6.05 -28.01
N MET A 206 -17.05 6.27 -26.87
CA MET A 206 -17.21 7.50 -26.11
C MET A 206 -16.56 8.68 -26.83
N ALA A 207 -17.15 9.86 -26.72
CA ALA A 207 -16.53 11.09 -27.18
C ALA A 207 -15.38 11.48 -26.22
N GLN A 208 -14.25 11.86 -26.78
CA GLN A 208 -13.21 12.55 -26.02
C GLN A 208 -13.62 14.02 -25.85
N THR A 209 -13.53 14.52 -24.62
CA THR A 209 -13.83 15.93 -24.28
C THR A 209 -12.53 16.70 -24.05
#